data_480d2c80876f73c96c0d11f1f4cf0f89
#
_entry.id   480d2c80876f73c96c0d11f1f4cf0f89
#
_cell.length_a   1.000
_cell.length_b   1.000
_cell.length_c   1.000
_cell.angle_alpha   90.00
_cell.angle_beta   90.00
_cell.angle_gamma   90.00
#
_symmetry.space_group_name_H-M   'P 1'
#
loop_
_entity.id
_entity.type
_entity.pdbx_description
1 polymer ?
#
loop_
_entity_poly.entity_id
_entity_poly.type
_entity_poly.pdbx_seq_one_letter_code
_entity_poly.pdbx_strand_id
1 'polypeptide(L)'
;MKDILEKRAAIVRGIRKFFDDQGFVEVETAVRIDAPAPEEHIDCPPVVGGGYLRASPELQMKKLLAAGMDKIYQIGPCFREGERGSRHNPEFTMIEWYRRGATYLDIKRDLKELLLELGVGERCRCTMEGKNLPVLCTPTPKFYTLRVRDAYRDHAGWDPWTEWDQDRFDFDMATKIEPAIKSIGGGVFLMDYPPQAASLAKLSRPSKHPNLPDFSYAERWEFYWDGLELANCFTELCDRDEQLKRFEKAKDARKLLKESDYPLDYEFIDSLSRIEHAAGVALGIDRLVMILTQTKEISAVRAHI
;
A
#
# COMPACT_ATOMS: atom_id res chain seq x y z
N MET A 1 7.38 -17.98 -19.21
CA MET A 1 7.09 -18.42 -17.84
C MET A 1 8.38 -18.58 -17.02
N LYS A 2 9.29 -19.54 -17.33
CA LYS A 2 10.51 -19.80 -16.54
C LYS A 2 11.33 -18.53 -16.24
N ASP A 3 11.69 -17.75 -17.26
CA ASP A 3 12.45 -16.50 -17.10
C ASP A 3 11.79 -15.48 -16.15
N ILE A 4 10.46 -15.31 -16.21
CA ILE A 4 9.72 -14.40 -15.32
C ILE A 4 9.76 -14.92 -13.88
N LEU A 5 9.61 -16.23 -13.67
CA LEU A 5 9.67 -16.81 -12.32
C LEU A 5 11.07 -16.73 -11.71
N GLU A 6 12.13 -16.89 -12.52
CA GLU A 6 13.51 -16.69 -12.09
C GLU A 6 13.77 -15.22 -11.70
N LYS A 7 13.27 -14.26 -12.49
CA LYS A 7 13.33 -12.83 -12.17
C LYS A 7 12.53 -12.49 -10.90
N ARG A 8 11.31 -13.04 -10.77
CA ARG A 8 10.51 -12.89 -9.54
C ARG A 8 11.29 -13.37 -8.30
N ALA A 9 11.90 -14.56 -8.39
CA ALA A 9 12.70 -15.10 -7.30
C ALA A 9 13.90 -14.20 -6.96
N ALA A 10 14.55 -13.60 -7.95
CA ALA A 10 15.64 -12.65 -7.73
C ALA A 10 15.15 -11.36 -7.08
N ILE A 11 14.03 -10.81 -7.53
CA ILE A 11 13.39 -9.60 -6.95
C ILE A 11 13.07 -9.85 -5.47
N VAL A 12 12.39 -10.96 -5.14
CA VAL A 12 12.02 -11.29 -3.76
C VAL A 12 13.26 -11.46 -2.86
N ARG A 13 14.34 -12.07 -3.36
CA ARG A 13 15.62 -12.12 -2.63
C ARG A 13 16.22 -10.73 -2.42
N GLY A 14 16.18 -9.87 -3.43
CA GLY A 14 16.63 -8.47 -3.31
C GLY A 14 15.86 -7.69 -2.26
N ILE A 15 14.53 -7.86 -2.22
CA ILE A 15 13.68 -7.25 -1.21
C ILE A 15 14.10 -7.70 0.19
N ARG A 16 14.23 -9.02 0.44
CA ARG A 16 14.67 -9.53 1.74
C ARG A 16 16.02 -8.97 2.14
N LYS A 17 16.99 -9.02 1.22
CA LYS A 17 18.32 -8.46 1.48
C LYS A 17 18.26 -6.99 1.89
N PHE A 18 17.47 -6.16 1.19
CA PHE A 18 17.30 -4.75 1.53
C PHE A 18 16.80 -4.57 2.97
N PHE A 19 15.74 -5.27 3.35
CA PHE A 19 15.17 -5.14 4.70
C PHE A 19 16.07 -5.69 5.79
N ASP A 20 16.77 -6.80 5.53
CA ASP A 20 17.75 -7.38 6.45
C ASP A 20 18.92 -6.41 6.70
N ASP A 21 19.46 -5.80 5.63
CA ASP A 21 20.54 -4.81 5.71
C ASP A 21 20.10 -3.53 6.46
N GLN A 22 18.82 -3.18 6.43
CA GLN A 22 18.22 -2.05 7.17
C GLN A 22 17.81 -2.41 8.62
N GLY A 23 18.06 -3.65 9.05
CA GLY A 23 17.78 -4.11 10.40
C GLY A 23 16.30 -4.35 10.71
N PHE A 24 15.51 -4.67 9.68
CA PHE A 24 14.14 -5.16 9.87
C PHE A 24 14.13 -6.65 10.21
N VAL A 25 13.12 -7.07 10.96
CA VAL A 25 12.87 -8.48 11.27
C VAL A 25 11.78 -8.99 10.35
N GLU A 26 12.04 -10.07 9.57
CA GLU A 26 10.99 -10.77 8.84
C GLU A 26 10.09 -11.50 9.83
N VAL A 27 8.78 -11.25 9.75
CA VAL A 27 7.79 -11.89 10.62
C VAL A 27 6.80 -12.67 9.78
N GLU A 28 6.14 -13.65 10.40
CA GLU A 28 5.06 -14.39 9.77
C GLU A 28 3.83 -14.35 10.68
N THR A 29 2.72 -13.82 10.16
CA THR A 29 1.43 -13.77 10.84
C THR A 29 0.44 -14.72 10.19
N ALA A 30 -0.62 -15.07 10.91
CA ALA A 30 -1.63 -16.01 10.43
C ALA A 30 -2.27 -15.55 9.10
N VAL A 31 -2.40 -16.49 8.15
CA VAL A 31 -3.12 -16.28 6.88
C VAL A 31 -4.62 -16.39 7.09
N ARG A 32 -5.05 -17.35 7.95
CA ARG A 32 -6.45 -17.49 8.39
C ARG A 32 -6.65 -16.68 9.66
N ILE A 33 -7.56 -15.73 9.61
CA ILE A 33 -7.84 -14.78 10.69
C ILE A 33 -9.30 -14.82 11.07
N ASP A 34 -9.61 -14.49 12.33
CA ASP A 34 -10.99 -14.51 12.83
C ASP A 34 -11.73 -13.20 12.52
N ALA A 35 -11.00 -12.08 12.48
CA ALA A 35 -11.56 -10.74 12.31
C ALA A 35 -10.76 -9.92 11.30
N PRO A 36 -11.20 -9.84 10.03
CA PRO A 36 -10.64 -8.91 9.05
C PRO A 36 -10.90 -7.45 9.43
N ALA A 37 -10.06 -6.53 8.91
CA ALA A 37 -10.39 -5.11 8.95
C ALA A 37 -11.69 -4.87 8.16
N PRO A 38 -12.66 -4.11 8.72
CA PRO A 38 -13.94 -3.88 8.06
C PRO A 38 -13.85 -2.75 7.02
N GLU A 39 -13.00 -2.93 6.00
CA GLU A 39 -12.89 -1.99 4.88
C GLU A 39 -14.11 -2.10 3.94
N GLU A 40 -14.63 -0.96 3.47
CA GLU A 40 -15.93 -0.89 2.77
C GLU A 40 -15.99 -1.70 1.47
N HIS A 41 -14.85 -1.87 0.77
CA HIS A 41 -14.81 -2.49 -0.57
C HIS A 41 -13.84 -3.66 -0.67
N ILE A 42 -13.41 -4.23 0.47
CA ILE A 42 -12.49 -5.37 0.49
C ILE A 42 -13.18 -6.55 1.17
N ASP A 43 -13.41 -7.60 0.38
CA ASP A 43 -13.96 -8.84 0.89
C ASP A 43 -12.88 -9.92 1.07
N CYS A 44 -12.86 -10.46 2.28
CA CYS A 44 -12.00 -11.58 2.66
C CYS A 44 -12.74 -12.90 2.44
N PRO A 45 -12.17 -13.86 1.66
CA PRO A 45 -12.82 -15.16 1.45
C PRO A 45 -13.05 -15.90 2.76
N PRO A 46 -14.29 -16.38 3.04
CA PRO A 46 -14.57 -17.15 4.24
C PRO A 46 -13.95 -18.56 4.15
N VAL A 47 -13.56 -19.10 5.30
CA VAL A 47 -12.96 -20.44 5.41
C VAL A 47 -13.99 -21.41 6.02
N VAL A 48 -14.14 -22.58 5.42
CA VAL A 48 -14.95 -23.66 6.00
C VAL A 48 -14.38 -24.04 7.38
N GLY A 49 -15.20 -24.02 8.40
CA GLY A 49 -14.77 -24.21 9.79
C GLY A 49 -14.45 -22.91 10.53
N GLY A 50 -14.79 -21.76 9.95
CA GLY A 50 -14.73 -20.43 10.56
C GLY A 50 -13.49 -19.62 10.18
N GLY A 51 -13.58 -18.30 10.36
CA GLY A 51 -12.55 -17.33 9.98
C GLY A 51 -12.51 -17.03 8.49
N TYR A 52 -11.50 -16.24 8.10
CA TYR A 52 -11.36 -15.68 6.76
C TYR A 52 -9.91 -15.78 6.31
N LEU A 53 -9.66 -15.84 4.99
CA LEU A 53 -8.34 -15.60 4.44
C LEU A 53 -8.09 -14.10 4.42
N ARG A 54 -6.95 -13.66 4.96
CA ARG A 54 -6.64 -12.23 5.13
C ARG A 54 -6.47 -11.50 3.79
N ALA A 55 -6.99 -10.27 3.69
CA ALA A 55 -6.68 -9.35 2.60
C ALA A 55 -5.35 -8.61 2.80
N SER A 56 -4.87 -8.55 4.05
CA SER A 56 -3.63 -7.90 4.50
C SER A 56 -3.22 -8.48 5.86
N PRO A 57 -1.92 -8.54 6.20
CA PRO A 57 -1.43 -8.86 7.54
C PRO A 57 -1.46 -7.66 8.51
N GLU A 58 -1.95 -6.50 8.11
CA GLU A 58 -1.85 -5.21 8.80
C GLU A 58 -2.19 -5.28 10.30
N LEU A 59 -3.40 -5.77 10.66
CA LEU A 59 -3.84 -5.79 12.05
C LEU A 59 -2.91 -6.65 12.92
N GLN A 60 -2.48 -7.81 12.41
CA GLN A 60 -1.60 -8.72 13.14
C GLN A 60 -0.18 -8.13 13.26
N MET A 61 0.34 -7.48 12.22
CA MET A 61 1.66 -6.84 12.28
C MET A 61 1.67 -5.65 13.25
N LYS A 62 0.60 -4.86 13.31
CA LYS A 62 0.45 -3.78 14.29
C LYS A 62 0.39 -4.31 15.74
N LYS A 63 -0.18 -5.49 15.99
CA LYS A 63 -0.11 -6.15 17.31
C LYS A 63 1.35 -6.49 17.69
N LEU A 64 2.21 -6.84 16.74
CA LEU A 64 3.64 -7.07 16.97
C LEU A 64 4.37 -5.77 17.33
N LEU A 65 4.01 -4.64 16.68
CA LEU A 65 4.52 -3.32 17.12
C LEU A 65 4.09 -2.99 18.54
N ALA A 66 2.82 -3.27 18.89
CA ALA A 66 2.29 -3.08 20.24
C ALA A 66 2.98 -3.99 21.28
N ALA A 67 3.50 -5.14 20.84
CA ALA A 67 4.31 -6.05 21.65
C ALA A 67 5.78 -5.62 21.82
N GLY A 68 6.19 -4.51 21.16
CA GLY A 68 7.52 -3.94 21.34
C GLY A 68 8.50 -4.17 20.18
N MET A 69 8.05 -4.71 19.03
CA MET A 69 8.90 -4.79 17.84
C MET A 69 9.01 -3.42 17.16
N ASP A 70 10.21 -3.01 16.74
CA ASP A 70 10.45 -1.67 16.23
C ASP A 70 10.40 -1.56 14.69
N LYS A 71 11.01 -2.54 13.99
CA LYS A 71 11.07 -2.60 12.53
C LYS A 71 10.76 -4.02 12.09
N ILE A 72 9.66 -4.20 11.40
CA ILE A 72 9.21 -5.51 10.93
C ILE A 72 8.77 -5.46 9.48
N TYR A 73 8.96 -6.56 8.76
CA TYR A 73 8.36 -6.75 7.45
C TYR A 73 7.84 -8.18 7.30
N GLN A 74 6.91 -8.36 6.38
CA GLN A 74 6.37 -9.67 6.03
C GLN A 74 6.12 -9.76 4.55
N ILE A 75 6.53 -10.86 3.92
CA ILE A 75 6.15 -11.22 2.55
C ILE A 75 5.23 -12.44 2.63
N GLY A 76 4.03 -12.33 2.07
CA GLY A 76 3.10 -13.44 2.14
C GLY A 76 1.87 -13.30 1.24
N PRO A 77 1.06 -14.37 1.16
CA PRO A 77 -0.18 -14.37 0.40
C PRO A 77 -1.25 -13.52 1.07
N CYS A 78 -2.00 -12.81 0.22
CA CYS A 78 -3.21 -12.08 0.56
C CYS A 78 -4.32 -12.47 -0.41
N PHE A 79 -5.57 -12.30 0.03
CA PHE A 79 -6.75 -12.77 -0.70
C PHE A 79 -7.83 -11.70 -0.70
N ARG A 80 -8.42 -11.43 -1.86
CA ARG A 80 -9.56 -10.54 -2.00
C ARG A 80 -10.61 -11.18 -2.89
N GLU A 81 -11.80 -11.36 -2.35
CA GLU A 81 -12.91 -11.97 -3.08
C GLU A 81 -13.31 -11.11 -4.28
N GLY A 82 -13.58 -11.76 -5.42
CA GLY A 82 -14.07 -11.07 -6.62
C GLY A 82 -13.02 -10.29 -7.42
N GLU A 83 -11.83 -10.00 -6.91
CA GLU A 83 -10.80 -9.25 -7.65
C GLU A 83 -10.18 -10.12 -8.75
N ARG A 84 -10.60 -9.90 -10.02
CA ARG A 84 -10.05 -10.57 -11.21
C ARG A 84 -9.87 -9.58 -12.35
N GLY A 85 -8.71 -9.64 -13.02
CA GLY A 85 -8.41 -8.78 -14.17
C GLY A 85 -6.95 -8.84 -14.58
N SER A 86 -6.58 -8.02 -15.55
CA SER A 86 -5.18 -7.94 -16.02
C SER A 86 -4.19 -7.48 -14.94
N ARG A 87 -4.68 -6.79 -13.92
CA ARG A 87 -3.90 -6.20 -12.81
C ARG A 87 -4.27 -6.73 -11.43
N HIS A 88 -5.23 -7.67 -11.34
CA HIS A 88 -5.77 -8.22 -10.11
C HIS A 88 -5.91 -9.73 -10.19
N ASN A 89 -5.53 -10.41 -9.12
CA ASN A 89 -5.82 -11.81 -8.86
C ASN A 89 -6.46 -11.93 -7.48
N PRO A 90 -7.41 -12.85 -7.27
CA PRO A 90 -8.03 -13.07 -5.97
C PRO A 90 -7.03 -13.56 -4.91
N GLU A 91 -5.93 -14.18 -5.33
CA GLU A 91 -4.76 -14.46 -4.50
C GLU A 91 -3.55 -13.75 -5.08
N PHE A 92 -2.86 -12.97 -4.27
CA PHE A 92 -1.67 -12.20 -4.65
C PHE A 92 -0.62 -12.20 -3.54
N THR A 93 0.60 -11.80 -3.87
CA THR A 93 1.68 -11.67 -2.88
C THR A 93 1.89 -10.20 -2.53
N MET A 94 1.86 -9.92 -1.25
CA MET A 94 2.11 -8.60 -0.69
C MET A 94 3.37 -8.61 0.16
N ILE A 95 4.12 -7.52 0.15
CA ILE A 95 5.03 -7.18 1.23
C ILE A 95 4.43 -6.01 2.00
N GLU A 96 4.45 -6.12 3.32
CA GLU A 96 4.18 -5.01 4.22
C GLU A 96 5.36 -4.81 5.16
N TRP A 97 5.64 -3.55 5.49
CA TRP A 97 6.61 -3.22 6.52
C TRP A 97 6.17 -2.05 7.36
N TYR A 98 6.58 -2.07 8.60
CA TYR A 98 6.19 -1.12 9.63
C TYR A 98 7.39 -0.70 10.46
N ARG A 99 7.38 0.58 10.90
CA ARG A 99 8.41 1.16 11.77
C ARG A 99 7.77 1.96 12.89
N ARG A 100 8.14 1.67 14.15
CA ARG A 100 7.83 2.54 15.28
C ARG A 100 8.63 3.83 15.19
N GLY A 101 8.05 4.93 15.67
CA GLY A 101 8.68 6.25 15.65
C GLY A 101 8.79 6.88 14.26
N ALA A 102 8.27 6.25 13.20
CA ALA A 102 8.31 6.75 11.83
C ALA A 102 7.00 7.40 11.40
N THR A 103 7.07 8.20 10.34
CA THR A 103 5.97 8.82 9.63
C THR A 103 5.84 8.25 8.20
N TYR A 104 4.73 8.53 7.54
CA TYR A 104 4.54 8.20 6.12
C TYR A 104 5.64 8.77 5.21
N LEU A 105 6.32 9.87 5.63
CA LEU A 105 7.46 10.44 4.90
C LEU A 105 8.74 9.61 5.07
N ASP A 106 8.93 8.95 6.21
CA ASP A 106 10.03 8.03 6.44
C ASP A 106 9.88 6.79 5.58
N ILE A 107 8.66 6.22 5.56
CA ILE A 107 8.33 5.06 4.71
C ILE A 107 8.43 5.41 3.22
N LYS A 108 8.12 6.65 2.83
CA LYS A 108 8.34 7.14 1.46
C LYS A 108 9.82 7.08 1.07
N ARG A 109 10.74 7.35 2.00
CA ARG A 109 12.18 7.19 1.76
C ARG A 109 12.56 5.72 1.62
N ASP A 110 12.10 4.87 2.53
CA ASP A 110 12.34 3.42 2.47
C ASP A 110 11.91 2.84 1.11
N LEU A 111 10.71 3.20 0.62
CA LEU A 111 10.23 2.74 -0.68
C LEU A 111 11.11 3.22 -1.83
N LYS A 112 11.52 4.50 -1.83
CA LYS A 112 12.42 5.01 -2.88
C LYS A 112 13.75 4.28 -2.91
N GLU A 113 14.36 4.05 -1.74
CA GLU A 113 15.62 3.33 -1.60
C GLU A 113 15.48 1.87 -2.07
N LEU A 114 14.42 1.18 -1.66
CA LEU A 114 14.11 -0.17 -2.13
C LEU A 114 13.98 -0.23 -3.66
N LEU A 115 13.21 0.69 -4.26
CA LEU A 115 12.99 0.69 -5.71
C LEU A 115 14.28 0.97 -6.48
N LEU A 116 15.14 1.87 -5.97
CA LEU A 116 16.46 2.15 -6.55
C LEU A 116 17.37 0.91 -6.48
N GLU A 117 17.42 0.22 -5.34
CA GLU A 117 18.23 -0.99 -5.18
C GLU A 117 17.76 -2.14 -6.09
N LEU A 118 16.46 -2.24 -6.33
CA LEU A 118 15.87 -3.20 -7.26
C LEU A 118 16.01 -2.80 -8.73
N GLY A 119 16.62 -1.63 -9.03
CA GLY A 119 16.81 -1.14 -10.40
C GLY A 119 15.51 -0.65 -11.08
N VAL A 120 14.50 -0.27 -10.31
CA VAL A 120 13.29 0.34 -10.88
C VAL A 120 13.65 1.69 -11.49
N GLY A 121 13.41 1.83 -12.80
CA GLY A 121 13.73 3.06 -13.56
C GLY A 121 15.18 3.13 -14.08
N GLU A 122 16.03 2.19 -13.73
CA GLU A 122 17.33 2.02 -14.37
C GLU A 122 17.24 0.99 -15.49
N ARG A 123 17.29 1.43 -16.73
CA ARG A 123 17.66 0.55 -17.84
C ARG A 123 19.20 0.55 -17.91
N CYS A 124 19.84 0.01 -16.89
CA CYS A 124 21.27 -0.25 -16.94
C CYS A 124 21.50 -1.67 -17.49
N ARG A 125 22.21 -1.75 -18.59
CA ARG A 125 22.85 -2.99 -19.03
C ARG A 125 24.18 -3.08 -18.27
N CYS A 126 24.18 -3.71 -17.11
CA CYS A 126 25.41 -4.12 -16.47
C CYS A 126 25.84 -5.48 -17.03
N THR A 127 27.08 -5.55 -17.47
CA THR A 127 27.75 -6.81 -17.80
C THR A 127 27.92 -7.62 -16.51
N MET A 128 27.12 -8.67 -16.33
CA MET A 128 27.51 -9.77 -15.49
C MET A 128 28.28 -10.76 -16.35
N GLU A 129 29.58 -10.92 -16.01
CA GLU A 129 30.49 -11.93 -16.53
C GLU A 129 30.32 -12.34 -18.00
N GLY A 130 30.94 -11.58 -18.91
CA GLY A 130 31.32 -12.10 -20.24
C GLY A 130 30.25 -12.15 -21.32
N LYS A 131 29.03 -11.58 -21.13
CA LYS A 131 28.04 -11.44 -22.19
C LYS A 131 27.68 -9.97 -22.40
N ASN A 132 28.07 -9.42 -23.56
CA ASN A 132 27.70 -8.08 -24.00
C ASN A 132 26.19 -7.98 -24.24
N LEU A 133 25.44 -7.51 -23.25
CA LEU A 133 24.08 -7.00 -23.42
C LEU A 133 24.14 -5.48 -23.53
N PRO A 134 23.45 -4.85 -24.50
CA PRO A 134 23.54 -3.42 -24.70
C PRO A 134 22.99 -2.61 -23.54
N VAL A 135 23.81 -1.74 -22.93
CA VAL A 135 23.43 -0.86 -21.81
C VAL A 135 22.78 0.41 -22.37
N LEU A 136 21.50 0.59 -22.12
CA LEU A 136 20.86 1.90 -22.20
C LEU A 136 20.80 2.46 -20.78
N CYS A 137 21.72 3.36 -20.41
CA CYS A 137 21.55 4.16 -19.21
C CYS A 137 20.31 5.04 -19.43
N THR A 138 19.20 4.70 -18.77
CA THR A 138 18.12 5.66 -18.63
C THR A 138 18.44 6.61 -17.49
N PRO A 139 17.97 7.87 -17.56
CA PRO A 139 18.20 8.82 -16.48
C PRO A 139 17.65 8.24 -15.16
N THR A 140 18.27 8.63 -14.05
CA THR A 140 17.81 8.31 -12.67
C THR A 140 16.30 8.35 -12.59
N PRO A 141 15.63 7.36 -11.99
CA PRO A 141 14.18 7.31 -11.93
C PRO A 141 13.63 8.61 -11.34
N LYS A 142 12.68 9.21 -12.04
CA LYS A 142 12.04 10.42 -11.55
C LYS A 142 10.91 10.05 -10.61
N PHE A 143 10.97 10.58 -9.40
CA PHE A 143 9.90 10.49 -8.42
C PHE A 143 9.23 11.85 -8.28
N TYR A 144 7.95 11.89 -8.54
CA TYR A 144 7.11 13.06 -8.40
C TYR A 144 6.27 12.97 -7.13
N THR A 145 5.83 14.11 -6.65
CA THR A 145 4.88 14.20 -5.54
C THR A 145 3.73 15.08 -5.97
N LEU A 146 2.53 14.56 -5.85
CA LEU A 146 1.28 15.25 -6.16
C LEU A 146 0.40 15.19 -4.91
N ARG A 147 -0.18 16.29 -4.47
CA ARG A 147 -1.17 16.29 -3.40
C ARG A 147 -2.55 15.99 -3.96
N VAL A 148 -3.33 15.19 -3.24
CA VAL A 148 -4.70 14.85 -3.67
C VAL A 148 -5.52 16.11 -3.95
N ARG A 149 -5.47 17.10 -3.06
CA ARG A 149 -6.23 18.35 -3.21
C ARG A 149 -5.90 19.08 -4.52
N ASP A 150 -4.60 19.20 -4.84
CA ASP A 150 -4.14 19.88 -6.05
C ASP A 150 -4.53 19.06 -7.28
N ALA A 151 -4.36 17.74 -7.23
CA ALA A 151 -4.76 16.85 -8.32
C ALA A 151 -6.25 16.97 -8.68
N TYR A 152 -7.13 17.01 -7.65
CA TYR A 152 -8.57 17.13 -7.88
C TYR A 152 -8.94 18.50 -8.42
N ARG A 153 -8.34 19.58 -7.92
CA ARG A 153 -8.57 20.92 -8.45
C ARG A 153 -8.15 21.06 -9.91
N ASP A 154 -6.97 20.52 -10.24
CA ASP A 154 -6.36 20.67 -11.57
C ASP A 154 -7.01 19.75 -12.61
N HIS A 155 -7.40 18.52 -12.25
CA HIS A 155 -7.85 17.51 -13.20
C HIS A 155 -9.33 17.14 -13.07
N ALA A 156 -9.94 17.28 -11.88
CA ALA A 156 -11.36 16.99 -11.66
C ALA A 156 -12.21 18.25 -11.55
N GLY A 157 -11.61 19.43 -11.32
CA GLY A 157 -12.29 20.72 -11.31
C GLY A 157 -13.08 21.01 -10.03
N TRP A 158 -12.77 20.31 -8.92
CA TRP A 158 -13.40 20.54 -7.61
C TRP A 158 -12.45 20.25 -6.46
N ASP A 159 -12.84 20.64 -5.24
CA ASP A 159 -12.02 20.52 -4.04
C ASP A 159 -12.69 19.59 -3.01
N PRO A 160 -12.16 18.34 -2.80
CA PRO A 160 -12.71 17.39 -1.85
C PRO A 160 -12.75 17.86 -0.38
N TRP A 161 -12.04 18.93 -0.04
CA TRP A 161 -12.08 19.51 1.32
C TRP A 161 -13.25 20.45 1.53
N THR A 162 -13.82 20.99 0.47
CA THR A 162 -14.98 21.91 0.54
C THR A 162 -16.31 21.22 0.27
N GLU A 163 -16.29 20.21 -0.60
CA GLU A 163 -17.48 19.45 -0.99
C GLU A 163 -17.10 17.97 -1.01
N TRP A 164 -17.49 17.21 0.02
CA TRP A 164 -17.22 15.77 0.07
C TRP A 164 -18.38 14.98 -0.52
N ASP A 165 -18.04 14.17 -1.50
CA ASP A 165 -18.90 13.18 -2.13
C ASP A 165 -18.03 11.94 -2.43
N GLN A 166 -18.29 10.80 -1.77
CA GLN A 166 -17.49 9.59 -1.89
C GLN A 166 -17.54 9.00 -3.30
N ASP A 167 -18.74 8.85 -3.85
CA ASP A 167 -18.93 8.23 -5.17
C ASP A 167 -18.24 9.07 -6.27
N ARG A 168 -18.37 10.38 -6.19
CA ARG A 168 -17.68 11.31 -7.08
C ARG A 168 -16.17 11.26 -6.90
N PHE A 169 -15.69 11.17 -5.65
CA PHE A 169 -14.25 11.05 -5.37
C PHE A 169 -13.67 9.80 -6.02
N ASP A 170 -14.26 8.64 -5.82
CA ASP A 170 -13.78 7.38 -6.36
C ASP A 170 -13.89 7.32 -7.89
N PHE A 171 -15.00 7.83 -8.44
CA PHE A 171 -15.18 7.93 -9.89
C PHE A 171 -14.13 8.84 -10.54
N ASP A 172 -13.89 10.02 -9.98
CA ASP A 172 -12.91 10.97 -10.51
C ASP A 172 -11.47 10.48 -10.27
N MET A 173 -11.19 9.74 -9.20
CA MET A 173 -9.91 9.07 -9.00
C MET A 173 -9.60 8.16 -10.19
N ALA A 174 -10.49 7.23 -10.50
CA ALA A 174 -10.30 6.26 -11.57
C ALA A 174 -10.30 6.86 -12.98
N THR A 175 -11.13 7.89 -13.23
CA THR A 175 -11.38 8.40 -14.58
C THR A 175 -10.58 9.66 -14.95
N LYS A 176 -10.06 10.40 -13.96
CA LYS A 176 -9.35 11.67 -14.17
C LYS A 176 -7.96 11.69 -13.52
N ILE A 177 -7.86 11.30 -12.23
CA ILE A 177 -6.62 11.44 -11.48
C ILE A 177 -5.59 10.37 -11.89
N GLU A 178 -5.97 9.08 -11.91
CA GLU A 178 -5.07 8.01 -12.37
C GLU A 178 -4.60 8.20 -13.82
N PRO A 179 -5.44 8.60 -14.79
CA PRO A 179 -4.98 8.96 -16.12
C PRO A 179 -4.00 10.14 -16.12
N ALA A 180 -4.21 11.17 -15.29
CA ALA A 180 -3.27 12.28 -15.15
C ALA A 180 -1.93 11.81 -14.56
N ILE A 181 -1.94 10.99 -13.50
CA ILE A 181 -0.74 10.35 -12.94
C ILE A 181 0.01 9.55 -14.01
N LYS A 182 -0.71 8.76 -14.81
CA LYS A 182 -0.11 7.99 -15.91
C LYS A 182 0.56 8.89 -16.94
N SER A 183 0.01 10.06 -17.23
CA SER A 183 0.59 11.01 -18.18
C SER A 183 1.89 11.66 -17.69
N ILE A 184 2.09 11.75 -16.37
CA ILE A 184 3.35 12.22 -15.77
C ILE A 184 4.47 11.20 -16.04
N GLY A 185 4.15 9.90 -15.97
CA GLY A 185 5.11 8.80 -16.14
C GLY A 185 6.08 8.64 -14.97
N GLY A 186 6.74 7.48 -14.88
CA GLY A 186 7.66 7.17 -13.77
C GLY A 186 6.93 6.98 -12.44
N GLY A 187 7.60 7.30 -11.34
CA GLY A 187 7.06 7.13 -9.98
C GLY A 187 6.34 8.36 -9.47
N VAL A 188 5.07 8.25 -9.10
CA VAL A 188 4.26 9.35 -8.55
C VAL A 188 3.72 8.96 -7.18
N PHE A 189 4.03 9.76 -6.17
CA PHE A 189 3.39 9.70 -4.86
C PHE A 189 2.20 10.65 -4.85
N LEU A 190 0.99 10.10 -4.76
CA LEU A 190 -0.24 10.85 -4.53
C LEU A 190 -0.45 10.92 -3.01
N MET A 191 -0.37 12.12 -2.42
CA MET A 191 -0.22 12.30 -0.97
C MET A 191 -1.31 13.19 -0.38
N ASP A 192 -1.43 13.10 0.95
CA ASP A 192 -2.24 14.01 1.75
C ASP A 192 -3.72 13.89 1.37
N TYR A 193 -4.33 12.74 1.71
CA TYR A 193 -5.72 12.42 1.39
C TYR A 193 -6.70 13.22 2.24
N PRO A 194 -7.94 13.45 1.76
CA PRO A 194 -8.96 14.11 2.58
C PRO A 194 -9.27 13.30 3.84
N PRO A 195 -9.65 13.96 4.95
CA PRO A 195 -9.95 13.27 6.21
C PRO A 195 -10.99 12.17 6.09
N GLN A 196 -11.93 12.30 5.16
CA GLN A 196 -12.99 11.31 4.91
C GLN A 196 -12.45 10.02 4.29
N ALA A 197 -11.34 10.11 3.54
CA ALA A 197 -10.63 8.98 2.93
C ALA A 197 -9.42 8.53 3.76
N ALA A 198 -9.41 8.81 5.08
CA ALA A 198 -8.28 8.50 5.94
C ALA A 198 -8.07 7.01 6.19
N SER A 199 -9.12 6.17 6.09
CA SER A 199 -9.03 4.74 6.44
C SER A 199 -8.37 4.54 7.82
N LEU A 200 -7.24 3.86 7.87
CA LEU A 200 -6.44 3.58 9.07
C LEU A 200 -5.33 4.63 9.32
N ALA A 201 -5.31 5.71 8.53
CA ALA A 201 -4.32 6.77 8.65
C ALA A 201 -4.62 7.76 9.78
N LYS A 202 -3.56 8.26 10.41
CA LYS A 202 -3.60 9.39 11.31
C LYS A 202 -3.98 10.66 10.55
N LEU A 203 -4.77 11.53 11.18
CA LEU A 203 -5.03 12.88 10.67
C LEU A 203 -3.95 13.85 11.14
N SER A 204 -3.43 14.64 10.20
CA SER A 204 -2.61 15.80 10.51
C SER A 204 -3.46 16.92 11.17
N ARG A 205 -2.80 17.81 11.88
CA ARG A 205 -3.44 19.06 12.34
C ARG A 205 -3.12 20.18 11.36
N PRO A 206 -4.06 21.11 11.13
CA PRO A 206 -3.78 22.33 10.38
C PRO A 206 -2.56 23.06 10.96
N SER A 207 -1.68 23.54 10.10
CA SER A 207 -0.46 24.23 10.51
C SER A 207 -0.43 25.66 9.96
N LYS A 208 0.07 26.60 10.77
CA LYS A 208 0.36 27.97 10.33
C LYS A 208 1.76 28.11 9.72
N HIS A 209 2.52 27.00 9.66
CA HIS A 209 3.86 27.00 9.05
C HIS A 209 3.73 27.13 7.51
N PRO A 210 4.47 28.05 6.85
CA PRO A 210 4.29 28.34 5.42
C PRO A 210 4.50 27.17 4.47
N ASN A 211 5.21 26.12 4.91
CA ASN A 211 5.49 24.93 4.10
C ASN A 211 4.57 23.75 4.41
N LEU A 212 3.59 23.90 5.33
CA LEU A 212 2.64 22.86 5.72
C LEU A 212 1.21 23.31 5.40
N PRO A 213 0.31 22.38 5.07
CA PRO A 213 -1.09 22.72 4.82
C PRO A 213 -1.76 23.37 6.05
N ASP A 214 -2.59 24.37 5.79
CA ASP A 214 -3.45 25.06 6.78
C ASP A 214 -4.78 24.32 7.04
N PHE A 215 -4.91 23.11 6.51
CA PHE A 215 -6.07 22.23 6.64
C PHE A 215 -5.66 20.84 7.15
N SER A 216 -6.60 20.10 7.74
CA SER A 216 -6.38 18.71 8.14
C SER A 216 -6.38 17.79 6.92
N TYR A 217 -5.52 16.79 6.93
CA TYR A 217 -5.42 15.76 5.90
C TYR A 217 -5.01 14.42 6.54
N ALA A 218 -5.29 13.32 5.88
CA ALA A 218 -4.76 12.03 6.27
C ALA A 218 -3.28 11.93 5.88
N GLU A 219 -2.43 11.58 6.82
CA GLU A 219 -1.01 11.29 6.58
C GLU A 219 -0.89 9.94 5.83
N ARG A 220 -1.30 9.96 4.56
CA ARG A 220 -1.42 8.83 3.65
C ARG A 220 -0.80 9.18 2.31
N TRP A 221 -0.18 8.20 1.66
CA TRP A 221 0.13 8.27 0.25
C TRP A 221 -0.11 6.93 -0.43
N GLU A 222 -0.45 7.02 -1.72
CA GLU A 222 -0.39 5.92 -2.66
C GLU A 222 0.74 6.17 -3.64
N PHE A 223 1.41 5.10 -4.05
CA PHE A 223 2.50 5.17 -5.00
C PHE A 223 2.13 4.48 -6.30
N TYR A 224 2.27 5.21 -7.38
CA TYR A 224 2.01 4.76 -8.75
C TYR A 224 3.29 4.71 -9.55
N TRP A 225 3.45 3.70 -10.38
CA TRP A 225 4.48 3.63 -11.41
C TRP A 225 3.84 3.48 -12.78
N ASP A 226 4.05 4.45 -13.69
CA ASP A 226 3.41 4.53 -15.01
C ASP A 226 1.87 4.33 -14.96
N GLY A 227 1.23 4.83 -13.93
CA GLY A 227 -0.22 4.74 -13.70
C GLY A 227 -0.70 3.39 -13.14
N LEU A 228 0.21 2.53 -12.68
CA LEU A 228 -0.13 1.34 -11.91
C LEU A 228 0.15 1.59 -10.43
N GLU A 229 -0.88 1.54 -9.61
CA GLU A 229 -0.72 1.60 -8.15
C GLU A 229 0.09 0.40 -7.65
N LEU A 230 1.19 0.67 -6.94
CA LEU A 230 2.06 -0.34 -6.36
C LEU A 230 1.95 -0.43 -4.85
N ALA A 231 1.74 0.70 -4.15
CA ALA A 231 1.79 0.71 -2.69
C ALA A 231 0.85 1.75 -2.09
N ASN A 232 0.38 1.48 -0.88
CA ASN A 232 -0.46 2.35 -0.04
C ASN A 232 0.15 2.42 1.36
N CYS A 233 0.32 3.63 1.91
CA CYS A 233 1.05 3.89 3.16
C CYS A 233 0.34 4.89 4.04
N PHE A 234 0.47 4.69 5.35
CA PHE A 234 -0.01 5.65 6.34
C PHE A 234 1.04 5.92 7.43
N THR A 235 0.95 7.13 8.06
CA THR A 235 1.25 7.23 9.48
C THR A 235 0.05 6.62 10.20
N GLU A 236 0.31 5.69 11.11
CA GLU A 236 -0.73 4.87 11.71
C GLU A 236 -1.61 5.66 12.67
N LEU A 237 -2.92 5.36 12.63
CA LEU A 237 -3.84 5.78 13.68
C LEU A 237 -3.61 4.90 14.91
N CYS A 238 -3.05 5.50 15.96
CA CYS A 238 -2.77 4.82 17.24
C CYS A 238 -3.79 5.19 18.34
N ASP A 239 -4.81 5.99 18.00
CA ASP A 239 -5.90 6.33 18.92
C ASP A 239 -6.96 5.21 18.90
N ARG A 240 -7.08 4.52 20.05
CA ARG A 240 -8.00 3.38 20.23
C ARG A 240 -9.45 3.75 19.96
N ASP A 241 -9.90 4.87 20.50
CA ASP A 241 -11.33 5.24 20.46
C ASP A 241 -11.72 5.76 19.08
N GLU A 242 -10.84 6.51 18.43
CA GLU A 242 -11.04 6.93 17.04
C GLU A 242 -11.01 5.71 16.10
N GLN A 243 -10.12 4.73 16.32
CA GLN A 243 -10.07 3.53 15.50
C GLN A 243 -11.34 2.69 15.63
N LEU A 244 -11.84 2.50 16.87
CA LEU A 244 -13.09 1.80 17.12
C LEU A 244 -14.25 2.48 16.39
N LYS A 245 -14.37 3.80 16.53
CA LYS A 245 -15.41 4.59 15.84
C LYS A 245 -15.35 4.45 14.32
N ARG A 246 -14.16 4.44 13.73
CA ARG A 246 -14.00 4.24 12.27
C ARG A 246 -14.40 2.83 11.85
N PHE A 247 -14.03 1.82 12.61
CA PHE A 247 -14.43 0.44 12.34
C PHE A 247 -15.93 0.21 12.46
N GLU A 248 -16.58 0.80 13.46
CA GLU A 248 -18.03 0.76 13.59
C GLU A 248 -18.74 1.43 12.41
N LYS A 249 -18.25 2.62 11.99
CA LYS A 249 -18.77 3.31 10.80
C LYS A 249 -18.60 2.49 9.53
N ALA A 250 -17.43 1.92 9.29
CA ALA A 250 -17.17 1.07 8.11
C ALA A 250 -18.04 -0.19 8.13
N LYS A 251 -18.20 -0.82 9.30
CA LYS A 251 -19.10 -1.96 9.48
C LYS A 251 -20.56 -1.63 9.15
N ASP A 252 -21.03 -0.45 9.54
CA ASP A 252 -22.40 -0.01 9.21
C ASP A 252 -22.54 0.30 7.69
N ALA A 253 -21.53 0.87 7.05
CA ALA A 253 -21.50 1.05 5.60
C ALA A 253 -21.58 -0.31 4.86
N ARG A 254 -20.78 -1.30 5.27
CA ARG A 254 -20.82 -2.67 4.71
C ARG A 254 -22.20 -3.31 4.82
N LYS A 255 -22.90 -3.15 5.95
CA LYS A 255 -24.29 -3.64 6.10
C LYS A 255 -25.25 -3.01 5.09
N LEU A 256 -25.11 -1.71 4.82
CA LEU A 256 -25.92 -1.01 3.81
C LEU A 256 -25.63 -1.54 2.40
N LEU A 257 -24.38 -1.89 2.09
CA LEU A 257 -23.95 -2.49 0.82
C LEU A 257 -24.28 -3.99 0.71
N LYS A 258 -24.83 -4.60 1.80
CA LYS A 258 -25.11 -6.05 1.91
C LYS A 258 -23.87 -6.94 1.77
N GLU A 259 -22.72 -6.43 2.17
CA GLU A 259 -21.46 -7.16 2.22
C GLU A 259 -21.34 -7.99 3.50
N SER A 260 -20.28 -8.80 3.58
CA SER A 260 -20.00 -9.65 4.75
C SER A 260 -19.82 -8.82 6.03
N ASP A 261 -20.52 -9.20 7.10
CA ASP A 261 -20.40 -8.57 8.42
C ASP A 261 -19.26 -9.24 9.20
N TYR A 262 -18.11 -8.55 9.31
CA TYR A 262 -16.96 -9.05 10.05
C TYR A 262 -17.05 -8.74 11.54
N PRO A 263 -16.62 -9.66 12.43
CA PRO A 263 -16.38 -9.32 13.82
C PRO A 263 -15.25 -8.29 13.93
N LEU A 264 -15.32 -7.42 14.96
CA LEU A 264 -14.24 -6.48 15.24
C LEU A 264 -13.13 -7.18 16.03
N ASP A 265 -11.87 -6.92 15.65
CA ASP A 265 -10.68 -7.37 16.39
C ASP A 265 -10.41 -6.44 17.57
N TYR A 266 -11.10 -6.68 18.69
CA TYR A 266 -10.92 -5.88 19.91
C TYR A 266 -9.52 -6.01 20.52
N GLU A 267 -8.84 -7.14 20.33
CA GLU A 267 -7.45 -7.30 20.77
C GLU A 267 -6.52 -6.34 20.01
N PHE A 268 -6.72 -6.20 18.70
CA PHE A 268 -6.03 -5.19 17.89
C PHE A 268 -6.35 -3.78 18.38
N ILE A 269 -7.64 -3.43 18.51
CA ILE A 269 -8.09 -2.10 18.93
C ILE A 269 -7.48 -1.72 20.28
N ASP A 270 -7.52 -2.63 21.25
CA ASP A 270 -6.96 -2.38 22.59
C ASP A 270 -5.42 -2.31 22.59
N SER A 271 -4.77 -2.98 21.63
CA SER A 271 -3.31 -2.95 21.48
C SER A 271 -2.77 -1.60 21.01
N LEU A 272 -3.56 -0.80 20.31
CA LEU A 272 -3.16 0.50 19.73
C LEU A 272 -2.63 1.48 20.77
N SER A 273 -3.20 1.47 21.99
CA SER A 273 -2.74 2.32 23.09
C SER A 273 -1.28 2.10 23.51
N ARG A 274 -0.67 1.00 23.08
CA ARG A 274 0.74 0.65 23.33
C ARG A 274 1.68 1.10 22.21
N ILE A 275 1.13 1.66 21.13
CA ILE A 275 1.89 2.22 20.01
C ILE A 275 1.81 3.74 20.09
N GLU A 276 2.89 4.39 20.48
CA GLU A 276 2.91 5.86 20.55
C GLU A 276 2.86 6.49 19.15
N HIS A 277 3.66 5.94 18.25
CA HIS A 277 3.78 6.44 16.87
C HIS A 277 4.38 5.36 15.97
N ALA A 278 3.81 5.16 14.80
CA ALA A 278 4.32 4.23 13.81
C ALA A 278 3.87 4.63 12.40
N ALA A 279 4.51 4.08 11.39
CA ALA A 279 4.07 4.15 10.02
C ALA A 279 4.32 2.81 9.32
N GLY A 280 3.49 2.50 8.33
CA GLY A 280 3.58 1.28 7.56
C GLY A 280 3.10 1.45 6.13
N VAL A 281 3.39 0.45 5.32
CA VAL A 281 3.03 0.41 3.90
C VAL A 281 2.78 -1.02 3.45
N ALA A 282 1.80 -1.16 2.58
CA ALA A 282 1.52 -2.36 1.81
C ALA A 282 1.97 -2.16 0.36
N LEU A 283 2.75 -3.09 -0.19
CA LEU A 283 3.22 -3.09 -1.57
C LEU A 283 2.93 -4.42 -2.25
N GLY A 284 2.26 -4.36 -3.40
CA GLY A 284 1.95 -5.54 -4.21
C GLY A 284 3.18 -6.06 -4.96
N ILE A 285 3.74 -7.19 -4.50
CA ILE A 285 4.92 -7.80 -5.16
C ILE A 285 4.60 -8.22 -6.60
N ASP A 286 3.42 -8.75 -6.86
CA ASP A 286 3.05 -9.18 -8.21
C ASP A 286 3.06 -8.02 -9.19
N ARG A 287 2.52 -6.85 -8.80
CA ARG A 287 2.57 -5.62 -9.61
C ARG A 287 3.99 -5.06 -9.74
N LEU A 288 4.81 -5.12 -8.70
CA LEU A 288 6.23 -4.75 -8.78
C LEU A 288 7.00 -5.63 -9.78
N VAL A 289 6.74 -6.93 -9.78
CA VAL A 289 7.33 -7.86 -10.75
C VAL A 289 6.84 -7.55 -12.17
N MET A 290 5.55 -7.19 -12.37
CA MET A 290 5.06 -6.75 -13.67
C MET A 290 5.86 -5.56 -14.22
N ILE A 291 6.12 -4.55 -13.37
CA ILE A 291 6.90 -3.37 -13.76
C ILE A 291 8.33 -3.76 -14.13
N LEU A 292 9.03 -4.49 -13.27
CA LEU A 292 10.43 -4.86 -13.47
C LEU A 292 10.64 -5.82 -14.65
N THR A 293 9.63 -6.63 -15.00
CA THR A 293 9.67 -7.57 -16.13
C THR A 293 8.97 -7.04 -17.38
N GLN A 294 8.35 -5.85 -17.31
CA GLN A 294 7.54 -5.25 -18.38
C GLN A 294 6.38 -6.15 -18.82
N THR A 295 5.81 -6.91 -17.90
CA THR A 295 4.69 -7.82 -18.15
C THR A 295 3.38 -7.07 -17.96
N LYS A 296 2.42 -7.24 -18.88
CA LYS A 296 1.13 -6.54 -18.84
C LYS A 296 0.05 -7.28 -18.05
N GLU A 297 0.21 -8.60 -17.89
CA GLU A 297 -0.77 -9.48 -17.27
C GLU A 297 -0.23 -10.01 -15.94
N ILE A 298 -0.97 -9.80 -14.85
CA ILE A 298 -0.58 -10.25 -13.52
C ILE A 298 -0.51 -11.79 -13.42
N SER A 299 -1.30 -12.50 -14.20
CA SER A 299 -1.26 -13.97 -14.29
C SER A 299 0.08 -14.51 -14.77
N ALA A 300 0.86 -13.70 -15.54
CA ALA A 300 2.16 -14.14 -16.07
C ALA A 300 3.31 -14.09 -15.04
N VAL A 301 3.13 -13.36 -13.92
CA VAL A 301 4.19 -13.19 -12.90
C VAL A 301 4.14 -14.22 -11.77
N ARG A 302 3.14 -15.12 -11.80
CA ARG A 302 2.99 -16.26 -10.87
C ARG A 302 2.94 -17.57 -11.63
N ALA A 303 3.30 -18.68 -10.95
CA ALA A 303 3.09 -20.02 -11.50
C ALA A 303 1.59 -20.37 -11.37
N HIS A 304 0.88 -20.38 -12.47
CA HIS A 304 -0.43 -21.02 -12.57
C HIS A 304 -0.22 -22.34 -13.31
N ILE A 305 -0.38 -23.44 -12.60
CA ILE A 305 -0.30 -24.79 -13.14
C ILE A 305 -1.70 -25.35 -13.27
#